data_035d9e30be38898b872e317d0dc0aa97
#
_entry.id   035d9e30be38898b872e317d0dc0aa97
#
_cell.length_a   1.000
_cell.length_b   1.000
_cell.length_c   1.000
_cell.angle_alpha   90.00
_cell.angle_beta   90.00
_cell.angle_gamma   90.00
#
_symmetry.space_group_name_H-M   'P 1'
#
loop_
_entity.id
_entity.type
_entity.pdbx_description
1 polymer ?
#
loop_
_entity_poly.entity_id
_entity_poly.type
_entity_poly.pdbx_seq_one_letter_code
_entity_poly.pdbx_strand_id
1 'polypeptide(L)'
;GQYFEESGSVFHTSYHIKYKAKQILTDKIDSELQRFNLSLNPFNPNSTIAKVNNNEDVEVDEWFTEVFIKAEEISKKSGGAFDITCAPLINLWGFGFSKMDSVTPQMIDSIKAFVGYQKVRLEGKKIIKEDPRILLNCSSIAKGYACDVIARLLEKEGAAYDIAGSKAHARVLHQA
;
A
#
# COMPACT_ATOMS: atom_id res chain seq x y z
N GLY A 1 10.33 20.21 24.10
CA GLY A 1 10.68 19.70 22.78
C GLY A 1 10.59 20.78 21.73
N GLN A 2 11.28 20.59 20.63
CA GLN A 2 11.32 21.50 19.50
C GLN A 2 10.37 21.02 18.41
N TYR A 3 9.80 21.95 17.62
CA TYR A 3 8.94 21.61 16.48
C TYR A 3 9.76 21.37 15.23
N PHE A 4 9.39 20.33 14.49
CA PHE A 4 9.95 19.97 13.19
C PHE A 4 8.84 19.73 12.18
N GLU A 5 9.15 19.95 10.90
CA GLU A 5 8.24 19.66 9.80
C GLU A 5 8.98 18.92 8.70
N GLU A 6 8.33 17.94 8.11
CA GLU A 6 8.84 17.15 6.98
C GLU A 6 7.76 16.97 5.93
N SER A 7 8.15 17.07 4.67
CA SER A 7 7.25 16.88 3.53
C SER A 7 7.95 16.08 2.44
N GLY A 8 7.19 15.29 1.69
CA GLY A 8 7.69 14.49 0.61
C GLY A 8 6.60 13.75 -0.12
N SER A 9 6.99 12.70 -0.85
CA SER A 9 6.07 11.83 -1.59
C SER A 9 6.38 10.37 -1.32
N VAL A 10 5.31 9.56 -1.19
CA VAL A 10 5.37 8.09 -1.14
C VAL A 10 4.22 7.53 -1.96
N PHE A 11 4.47 6.53 -2.81
CA PHE A 11 3.46 5.94 -3.71
C PHE A 11 2.72 6.99 -4.58
N HIS A 12 3.43 7.97 -5.13
CA HIS A 12 2.85 9.11 -5.88
C HIS A 12 1.85 9.96 -5.07
N THR A 13 1.97 9.95 -3.74
CA THR A 13 1.13 10.73 -2.83
C THR A 13 2.02 11.63 -1.98
N SER A 14 1.65 12.90 -1.87
CA SER A 14 2.33 13.82 -0.96
C SER A 14 1.97 13.55 0.49
N TYR A 15 2.93 13.75 1.39
CA TYR A 15 2.73 13.73 2.83
C TYR A 15 3.30 14.98 3.48
N HIS A 16 2.77 15.30 4.64
CA HIS A 16 3.26 16.36 5.50
C HIS A 16 3.20 15.90 6.96
N ILE A 17 4.33 16.01 7.67
CA ILE A 17 4.48 15.56 9.04
C ILE A 17 4.94 16.74 9.88
N LYS A 18 4.18 17.08 10.92
CA LYS A 18 4.57 18.00 11.98
C LYS A 18 4.74 17.23 13.26
N TYR A 19 5.84 17.44 13.97
CA TYR A 19 6.05 16.77 15.25
C TYR A 19 6.86 17.64 16.21
N LYS A 20 6.69 17.36 17.50
CA LYS A 20 7.45 17.97 18.57
C LYS A 20 8.25 16.90 19.28
N ALA A 21 9.56 16.99 19.23
CA ALA A 21 10.48 16.02 19.78
C ALA A 21 11.70 16.67 20.42
N LYS A 22 12.48 15.88 21.14
CA LYS A 22 13.76 16.32 21.70
C LYS A 22 14.84 16.49 20.65
N GLN A 23 14.73 15.74 19.57
CA GLN A 23 15.67 15.77 18.45
C GLN A 23 14.94 15.56 17.13
N ILE A 24 15.59 15.88 16.03
CA ILE A 24 15.07 15.65 14.69
C ILE A 24 15.02 14.14 14.38
N LEU A 25 13.96 13.68 13.73
CA LEU A 25 13.70 12.27 13.43
C LEU A 25 13.67 11.97 11.93
N THR A 26 14.19 12.88 11.11
CA THR A 26 14.19 12.80 9.66
C THR A 26 14.72 11.45 9.15
N ASP A 27 15.88 11.02 9.62
CA ASP A 27 16.51 9.77 9.15
C ASP A 27 15.66 8.54 9.51
N LYS A 28 15.03 8.53 10.67
CA LYS A 28 14.15 7.43 11.09
C LYS A 28 12.87 7.39 10.26
N ILE A 29 12.27 8.54 9.98
CA ILE A 29 11.08 8.66 9.15
C ILE A 29 11.39 8.23 7.71
N ASP A 30 12.48 8.73 7.13
CA ASP A 30 12.91 8.38 5.77
C ASP A 30 13.21 6.88 5.64
N SER A 31 13.83 6.29 6.64
CA SER A 31 14.13 4.85 6.68
C SER A 31 12.84 4.01 6.65
N GLU A 32 11.83 4.37 7.43
CA GLU A 32 10.53 3.68 7.42
C GLU A 32 9.80 3.84 6.07
N LEU A 33 9.78 5.04 5.51
CA LEU A 33 9.17 5.29 4.20
C LEU A 33 9.89 4.55 3.08
N GLN A 34 11.20 4.41 3.15
CA GLN A 34 11.98 3.62 2.20
C GLN A 34 11.66 2.13 2.31
N ARG A 35 11.47 1.60 3.51
CA ARG A 35 11.01 0.21 3.72
C ARG A 35 9.65 -0.03 3.09
N PHE A 36 8.70 0.90 3.24
CA PHE A 36 7.41 0.85 2.56
C PHE A 36 7.54 0.84 1.05
N ASN A 37 8.38 1.72 0.51
CA ASN A 37 8.63 1.81 -0.92
C ASN A 37 9.20 0.49 -1.48
N LEU A 38 10.11 -0.15 -0.75
CA LEU A 38 10.68 -1.43 -1.14
C LEU A 38 9.74 -2.62 -0.93
N SER A 39 8.76 -2.51 -0.05
CA SER A 39 7.78 -3.57 0.21
C SER A 39 6.59 -3.53 -0.76
N LEU A 40 5.92 -2.40 -0.85
CA LEU A 40 4.54 -2.30 -1.34
C LEU A 40 4.32 -1.35 -2.52
N ASN A 41 5.34 -0.64 -3.00
CA ASN A 41 5.18 0.25 -4.14
C ASN A 41 5.22 -0.53 -5.47
N PRO A 42 4.07 -0.74 -6.14
CA PRO A 42 4.03 -1.50 -7.38
C PRO A 42 4.72 -0.81 -8.55
N PHE A 43 4.99 0.50 -8.46
CA PHE A 43 5.68 1.29 -9.48
C PHE A 43 7.21 1.23 -9.33
N ASN A 44 7.71 0.73 -8.20
CA ASN A 44 9.13 0.48 -8.00
C ASN A 44 9.46 -0.95 -8.46
N PRO A 45 10.22 -1.15 -9.55
CA PRO A 45 10.51 -2.49 -10.05
C PRO A 45 11.34 -3.36 -9.10
N ASN A 46 11.98 -2.75 -8.12
CA ASN A 46 12.76 -3.46 -7.09
C ASN A 46 11.92 -3.80 -5.85
N SER A 47 10.66 -3.39 -5.79
CA SER A 47 9.80 -3.68 -4.64
C SER A 47 9.39 -5.16 -4.59
N THR A 48 9.08 -5.61 -3.38
CA THR A 48 8.58 -6.98 -3.17
C THR A 48 7.29 -7.24 -3.93
N ILE A 49 6.35 -6.29 -3.93
CA ILE A 49 5.09 -6.46 -4.66
C ILE A 49 5.29 -6.52 -6.18
N ALA A 50 6.24 -5.76 -6.73
CA ALA A 50 6.60 -5.87 -8.14
C ALA A 50 7.19 -7.24 -8.49
N LYS A 51 8.02 -7.80 -7.63
CA LYS A 51 8.58 -9.15 -7.78
C LYS A 51 7.49 -10.21 -7.69
N VAL A 52 6.56 -10.10 -6.77
CA VAL A 52 5.37 -10.98 -6.69
C VAL A 52 4.57 -10.91 -8.00
N ASN A 53 4.35 -9.72 -8.51
CA ASN A 53 3.63 -9.50 -9.77
C ASN A 53 4.37 -10.09 -10.99
N ASN A 54 5.69 -10.13 -10.95
CA ASN A 54 6.53 -10.75 -11.97
C ASN A 54 6.77 -12.26 -11.74
N ASN A 55 6.08 -12.86 -10.79
CA ASN A 55 6.17 -14.28 -10.45
C ASN A 55 7.58 -14.73 -10.01
N GLU A 56 8.35 -13.82 -9.42
CA GLU A 56 9.63 -14.15 -8.82
C GLU A 56 9.44 -14.86 -7.48
N ASP A 57 10.33 -15.78 -7.15
CA ASP A 57 10.34 -16.44 -5.85
C ASP A 57 10.90 -15.47 -4.79
N VAL A 58 10.01 -14.87 -4.02
CA VAL A 58 10.36 -13.85 -3.02
C VAL A 58 9.54 -14.05 -1.74
N GLU A 59 10.18 -13.85 -0.60
CA GLU A 59 9.49 -13.76 0.68
C GLU A 59 9.00 -12.33 0.93
N VAL A 60 7.80 -12.21 1.48
CA VAL A 60 7.22 -10.92 1.88
C VAL A 60 7.63 -10.57 3.31
N ASP A 61 7.79 -9.28 3.59
CA ASP A 61 8.11 -8.80 4.92
C ASP A 61 6.86 -8.63 5.81
N GLU A 62 7.05 -8.16 7.03
CA GLU A 62 5.95 -7.93 7.97
C GLU A 62 4.98 -6.84 7.50
N TRP A 63 5.48 -5.79 6.83
CA TRP A 63 4.65 -4.72 6.28
C TRP A 63 3.71 -5.25 5.20
N PHE A 64 4.24 -6.04 4.29
CA PHE A 64 3.46 -6.69 3.24
C PHE A 64 2.40 -7.62 3.84
N THR A 65 2.81 -8.44 4.80
CA THR A 65 1.93 -9.40 5.48
C THR A 65 0.75 -8.70 6.15
N GLU A 66 1.00 -7.66 6.92
CA GLU A 66 -0.06 -6.92 7.61
C GLU A 66 -1.02 -6.24 6.64
N VAL A 67 -0.49 -5.60 5.59
CA VAL A 67 -1.33 -4.94 4.56
C VAL A 67 -2.13 -5.98 3.77
N PHE A 68 -1.54 -7.11 3.42
CA PHE A 68 -2.24 -8.19 2.71
C PHE A 68 -3.39 -8.77 3.53
N ILE A 69 -3.17 -9.06 4.80
CA ILE A 69 -4.21 -9.56 5.72
C ILE A 69 -5.34 -8.53 5.85
N LYS A 70 -5.00 -7.27 6.00
CA LYS A 70 -5.99 -6.18 6.07
C LYS A 70 -6.81 -6.07 4.79
N ALA A 71 -6.16 -6.20 3.64
CA ALA A 71 -6.81 -6.20 2.34
C ALA A 71 -7.81 -7.37 2.21
N GLU A 72 -7.45 -8.56 2.65
CA GLU A 72 -8.36 -9.72 2.68
C GLU A 72 -9.59 -9.47 3.55
N GLU A 73 -9.41 -8.93 4.74
CA GLU A 73 -10.52 -8.58 5.63
C GLU A 73 -11.49 -7.61 4.96
N ILE A 74 -10.98 -6.55 4.35
CA ILE A 74 -11.81 -5.53 3.69
C ILE A 74 -12.52 -6.13 2.47
N SER A 75 -11.84 -6.97 1.71
CA SER A 75 -12.43 -7.67 0.56
C SER A 75 -13.60 -8.56 0.98
N LYS A 76 -13.43 -9.33 2.04
CA LYS A 76 -14.50 -10.19 2.59
C LYS A 76 -15.69 -9.36 3.11
N LYS A 77 -15.42 -8.33 3.90
CA LYS A 77 -16.46 -7.45 4.48
C LYS A 77 -17.23 -6.66 3.43
N SER A 78 -16.59 -6.28 2.32
CA SER A 78 -17.20 -5.54 1.23
C SER A 78 -17.86 -6.42 0.16
N GLY A 79 -17.80 -7.75 0.31
CA GLY A 79 -18.29 -8.67 -0.70
C GLY A 79 -17.54 -8.57 -2.04
N GLY A 80 -16.26 -8.20 -1.99
CA GLY A 80 -15.41 -8.04 -3.17
C GLY A 80 -15.50 -6.65 -3.83
N ALA A 81 -16.24 -5.70 -3.26
CA ALA A 81 -16.25 -4.32 -3.75
C ALA A 81 -14.88 -3.65 -3.65
N PHE A 82 -14.10 -4.03 -2.65
CA PHE A 82 -12.67 -3.76 -2.55
C PHE A 82 -11.89 -5.03 -2.91
N ASP A 83 -10.96 -4.94 -3.87
CA ASP A 83 -10.16 -6.08 -4.33
C ASP A 83 -8.81 -5.61 -4.84
N ILE A 84 -7.73 -6.10 -4.23
CA ILE A 84 -6.35 -5.74 -4.59
C ILE A 84 -5.89 -6.35 -5.92
N THR A 85 -6.68 -7.25 -6.51
CA THR A 85 -6.40 -7.89 -7.80
C THR A 85 -7.11 -7.22 -8.98
N CYS A 86 -7.89 -6.16 -8.76
CA CYS A 86 -8.78 -5.59 -9.78
C CYS A 86 -8.09 -4.62 -10.77
N ALA A 87 -6.80 -4.34 -10.63
CA ALA A 87 -6.07 -3.41 -11.51
C ALA A 87 -6.26 -3.70 -13.01
N PRO A 88 -6.23 -4.94 -13.50
CA PRO A 88 -6.49 -5.23 -14.91
C PRO A 88 -7.88 -4.81 -15.39
N LEU A 89 -8.93 -4.94 -14.56
CA LEU A 89 -10.27 -4.47 -14.85
C LEU A 89 -10.34 -2.95 -14.90
N ILE A 90 -9.70 -2.28 -13.95
CA ILE A 90 -9.64 -0.81 -13.91
C ILE A 90 -8.96 -0.28 -15.17
N ASN A 91 -7.86 -0.88 -15.60
CA ASN A 91 -7.15 -0.51 -16.81
C ASN A 91 -8.01 -0.71 -18.06
N LEU A 92 -8.77 -1.80 -18.13
CA LEU A 92 -9.66 -2.10 -19.23
C LEU A 92 -10.79 -1.05 -19.38
N TRP A 93 -11.33 -0.54 -18.25
CA TRP A 93 -12.40 0.46 -18.21
C TRP A 93 -11.93 1.90 -18.47
N GLY A 94 -10.68 2.11 -18.88
CA GLY A 94 -10.19 3.41 -19.31
C GLY A 94 -9.64 4.30 -18.20
N PHE A 95 -9.49 3.80 -16.99
CA PHE A 95 -8.72 4.45 -15.93
C PHE A 95 -7.20 4.25 -16.10
N GLY A 96 -6.81 3.50 -17.14
CA GLY A 96 -5.47 3.28 -17.61
C GLY A 96 -5.31 3.71 -19.06
N PHE A 97 -4.46 3.03 -19.81
CA PHE A 97 -4.07 3.40 -21.18
C PHE A 97 -5.05 2.91 -22.27
N SER A 98 -6.10 2.19 -21.93
CA SER A 98 -7.05 1.62 -22.90
C SER A 98 -8.29 2.50 -23.08
N LYS A 99 -8.75 2.66 -24.32
CA LYS A 99 -10.00 3.38 -24.63
C LYS A 99 -11.19 2.48 -24.34
N MET A 100 -12.25 3.02 -23.72
CA MET A 100 -13.48 2.29 -23.38
C MET A 100 -14.17 1.66 -24.59
N ASP A 101 -14.03 2.25 -25.78
CA ASP A 101 -14.71 1.81 -27.01
C ASP A 101 -14.25 0.43 -27.52
N SER A 102 -13.17 -0.11 -26.97
CA SER A 102 -12.61 -1.41 -27.38
C SER A 102 -12.89 -2.57 -26.42
N VAL A 103 -13.67 -2.35 -25.36
CA VAL A 103 -13.94 -3.38 -24.34
C VAL A 103 -15.08 -4.29 -24.82
N THR A 104 -14.80 -5.59 -24.90
CA THR A 104 -15.79 -6.62 -25.27
C THR A 104 -16.12 -7.53 -24.08
N PRO A 105 -17.31 -8.20 -24.08
CA PRO A 105 -17.63 -9.20 -23.05
C PRO A 105 -16.60 -10.31 -22.95
N GLN A 106 -15.99 -10.74 -24.07
CA GLN A 106 -14.94 -11.74 -24.10
C GLN A 106 -13.66 -11.29 -23.42
N MET A 107 -13.30 -10.02 -23.56
CA MET A 107 -12.16 -9.43 -22.87
C MET A 107 -12.38 -9.40 -21.36
N ILE A 108 -13.58 -9.06 -20.91
CA ILE A 108 -13.96 -9.06 -19.49
C ILE A 108 -13.89 -10.49 -18.93
N ASP A 109 -14.46 -11.47 -19.65
CA ASP A 109 -14.44 -12.87 -19.21
C ASP A 109 -13.01 -13.43 -19.13
N SER A 110 -12.14 -13.08 -20.07
CA SER A 110 -10.72 -13.46 -20.04
C SER A 110 -10.02 -12.90 -18.81
N ILE A 111 -10.28 -11.64 -18.44
CA ILE A 111 -9.67 -11.00 -17.29
C ILE A 111 -10.19 -11.59 -15.99
N LYS A 112 -11.45 -11.97 -15.90
CA LYS A 112 -12.04 -12.61 -14.72
C LYS A 112 -11.31 -13.88 -14.29
N ALA A 113 -10.63 -14.57 -15.21
CA ALA A 113 -9.84 -15.76 -14.89
C ALA A 113 -8.68 -15.46 -13.91
N PHE A 114 -8.16 -14.22 -13.92
CA PHE A 114 -7.04 -13.80 -13.08
C PHE A 114 -7.33 -12.54 -12.25
N VAL A 115 -8.60 -12.29 -11.95
CA VAL A 115 -9.05 -11.25 -11.01
C VAL A 115 -9.94 -11.89 -9.96
N GLY A 116 -9.70 -11.57 -8.71
CA GLY A 116 -10.46 -12.05 -7.57
C GLY A 116 -9.54 -12.29 -6.37
N TYR A 117 -9.84 -11.65 -5.24
CA TYR A 117 -9.02 -11.76 -4.03
C TYR A 117 -8.95 -13.19 -3.48
N GLN A 118 -9.97 -14.03 -3.75
CA GLN A 118 -9.99 -15.44 -3.34
C GLN A 118 -8.95 -16.30 -4.07
N LYS A 119 -8.40 -15.80 -5.18
CA LYS A 119 -7.40 -16.49 -6.02
C LYS A 119 -5.96 -16.28 -5.57
N VAL A 120 -5.79 -15.54 -4.49
CA VAL A 120 -4.49 -15.21 -3.90
C VAL A 120 -4.52 -15.51 -2.42
N ARG A 121 -3.46 -16.12 -1.90
CA ARG A 121 -3.32 -16.38 -0.47
C ARG A 121 -1.89 -16.19 -0.01
N LEU A 122 -1.73 -15.98 1.27
CA LEU A 122 -0.44 -15.94 1.95
C LEU A 122 -0.20 -17.30 2.63
N GLU A 123 0.88 -17.97 2.26
CA GLU A 123 1.36 -19.18 2.92
C GLU A 123 2.75 -18.93 3.52
N GLY A 124 2.83 -18.89 4.86
CA GLY A 124 4.05 -18.48 5.54
C GLY A 124 4.44 -17.06 5.12
N LYS A 125 5.58 -16.92 4.45
CA LYS A 125 6.07 -15.64 3.93
C LYS A 125 5.98 -15.52 2.41
N LYS A 126 5.17 -16.35 1.76
CA LYS A 126 5.04 -16.35 0.31
C LYS A 126 3.61 -16.10 -0.14
N ILE A 127 3.46 -15.33 -1.19
CA ILE A 127 2.18 -15.14 -1.88
C ILE A 127 2.01 -16.25 -2.91
N ILE A 128 0.88 -16.95 -2.81
CA ILE A 128 0.49 -18.00 -3.74
C ILE A 128 -0.66 -17.50 -4.60
N LYS A 129 -0.48 -17.54 -5.90
CA LYS A 129 -1.46 -17.12 -6.90
C LYS A 129 -1.99 -18.36 -7.66
N GLU A 130 -3.31 -18.43 -7.84
CA GLU A 130 -3.92 -19.50 -8.66
C GLU A 130 -3.61 -19.34 -10.15
N ASP A 131 -3.35 -18.13 -10.59
CA ASP A 131 -2.99 -17.80 -11.97
C ASP A 131 -1.80 -16.84 -11.97
N PRO A 132 -0.72 -17.10 -12.74
CA PRO A 132 0.46 -16.23 -12.75
C PRO A 132 0.21 -14.83 -13.31
N ARG A 133 -0.92 -14.62 -14.00
CA ARG A 133 -1.32 -13.30 -14.52
C ARG A 133 -1.92 -12.38 -13.46
N ILE A 134 -2.21 -12.87 -12.27
CA ILE A 134 -2.75 -12.07 -11.17
C ILE A 134 -1.75 -10.98 -10.80
N LEU A 135 -2.23 -9.74 -10.73
CA LEU A 135 -1.47 -8.56 -10.34
C LEU A 135 -2.05 -7.96 -9.07
N LEU A 136 -1.18 -7.73 -8.08
CA LEU A 136 -1.56 -7.11 -6.81
C LEU A 136 -1.25 -5.61 -6.82
N ASN A 137 -2.19 -4.82 -6.31
CA ASN A 137 -1.99 -3.42 -6.01
C ASN A 137 -2.66 -3.08 -4.67
N CYS A 138 -1.84 -2.86 -3.65
CA CYS A 138 -2.27 -2.53 -2.29
C CYS A 138 -2.14 -1.03 -1.98
N SER A 139 -1.90 -0.17 -2.96
CA SER A 139 -1.54 1.24 -2.74
C SER A 139 -2.56 2.01 -1.91
N SER A 140 -3.85 1.74 -2.07
CA SER A 140 -4.90 2.44 -1.33
C SER A 140 -4.90 2.14 0.18
N ILE A 141 -4.55 0.91 0.56
CA ILE A 141 -4.39 0.51 1.98
C ILE A 141 -3.01 0.87 2.49
N ALA A 142 -1.97 0.67 1.68
CA ALA A 142 -0.59 0.91 2.08
C ALA A 142 -0.33 2.36 2.50
N LYS A 143 -0.98 3.33 1.87
CA LYS A 143 -0.86 4.75 2.25
C LYS A 143 -1.35 5.04 3.66
N GLY A 144 -2.52 4.51 4.03
CA GLY A 144 -3.05 4.62 5.39
C GLY A 144 -2.18 3.86 6.40
N TYR A 145 -1.71 2.70 6.03
CA TYR A 145 -0.81 1.91 6.86
C TYR A 145 0.55 2.59 7.09
N ALA A 146 1.12 3.22 6.07
CA ALA A 146 2.34 4.02 6.21
C ALA A 146 2.16 5.17 7.21
N CYS A 147 1.01 5.84 7.17
CA CYS A 147 0.64 6.85 8.17
C CYS A 147 0.66 6.28 9.59
N ASP A 148 0.05 5.11 9.80
CA ASP A 148 0.00 4.45 11.11
C ASP A 148 1.40 4.04 11.60
N VAL A 149 2.27 3.56 10.72
CA VAL A 149 3.64 3.17 11.09
C VAL A 149 4.47 4.37 11.47
N ILE A 150 4.38 5.47 10.74
CA ILE A 150 5.06 6.71 11.11
C ILE A 150 4.51 7.25 12.45
N ALA A 151 3.20 7.17 12.66
CA ALA A 151 2.59 7.54 13.93
C ALA A 151 3.16 6.70 15.10
N ARG A 152 3.25 5.39 14.95
CA ARG A 152 3.86 4.49 15.97
C ARG A 152 5.32 4.83 16.22
N LEU A 153 6.08 5.15 15.18
CA LEU A 153 7.48 5.60 15.31
C LEU A 153 7.57 6.86 16.17
N LEU A 154 6.76 7.86 15.87
CA LEU A 154 6.76 9.13 16.59
C LEU A 154 6.30 8.95 18.05
N GLU A 155 5.30 8.13 18.30
CA GLU A 155 4.86 7.76 19.65
C GLU A 155 5.96 7.06 20.44
N LYS A 156 6.67 6.13 19.84
CA LYS A 156 7.82 5.44 20.46
C LYS A 156 8.93 6.40 20.83
N GLU A 157 9.15 7.44 20.04
CA GLU A 157 10.14 8.51 20.31
C GLU A 157 9.61 9.56 21.27
N GLY A 158 8.39 9.42 21.79
CA GLY A 158 7.77 10.38 22.73
C GLY A 158 7.38 11.69 22.09
N ALA A 159 7.18 11.73 20.77
CA ALA A 159 6.81 12.93 20.03
C ALA A 159 5.28 13.13 20.00
N ALA A 160 4.85 14.37 20.10
CA ALA A 160 3.50 14.77 19.65
C ALA A 160 3.55 15.03 18.16
N TYR A 161 2.50 14.66 17.42
CA TYR A 161 2.54 14.72 15.95
C TYR A 161 1.19 15.06 15.31
N ASP A 162 1.29 15.52 14.07
CA ASP A 162 0.19 15.66 13.11
C ASP A 162 0.71 15.21 11.74
N ILE A 163 0.11 14.15 11.19
CA ILE A 163 0.49 13.56 9.92
C ILE A 163 -0.68 13.69 8.96
N ALA A 164 -0.44 14.30 7.80
CA ALA A 164 -1.42 14.44 6.74
C ALA A 164 -0.88 13.90 5.41
N GLY A 165 -1.71 13.17 4.71
CA GLY A 165 -1.49 12.74 3.34
C GLY A 165 -2.76 12.90 2.53
N SER A 166 -2.74 12.68 1.21
CA SER A 166 -3.89 12.93 0.34
C SER A 166 -5.17 12.14 0.71
N LYS A 167 -5.05 11.04 1.46
CA LYS A 167 -6.18 10.17 1.87
C LYS A 167 -6.03 9.61 3.28
N ALA A 168 -5.04 10.05 4.05
CA ALA A 168 -4.79 9.56 5.39
C ALA A 168 -4.43 10.71 6.32
N HIS A 169 -4.89 10.62 7.55
CA HIS A 169 -4.60 11.59 8.60
C HIS A 169 -4.46 10.89 9.94
N ALA A 170 -3.41 11.19 10.67
CA ALA A 170 -3.23 10.75 12.04
C ALA A 170 -2.73 11.92 12.89
N ARG A 171 -3.32 12.10 14.05
CA ARG A 171 -3.00 13.20 14.93
C ARG A 171 -2.96 12.75 16.39
N VAL A 172 -1.86 13.05 17.06
CA VAL A 172 -1.76 12.94 18.52
C VAL A 172 -1.19 14.25 19.08
N LEU A 173 -1.99 14.93 19.84
CA LEU A 173 -1.59 16.08 20.61
C LEU A 173 -1.50 15.64 22.06
N HIS A 174 -0.31 15.66 22.65
CA HIS A 174 -0.19 15.55 24.08
C HIS A 174 -0.87 16.78 24.72
N GLN A 175 -1.91 16.54 25.49
CA GLN A 175 -2.41 17.56 26.38
C GLN A 175 -1.27 17.92 27.36
N ALA A 176 -0.92 19.16 27.37
CA ALA A 176 0.08 19.70 28.28
C ALA A 176 -0.36 19.55 29.72
#